data_4f7b46f32487ed9320c625b9f89a6c0b
#
_entry.id   4f7b46f32487ed9320c625b9f89a6c0b
#
_cell.length_a   1.000
_cell.length_b   1.000
_cell.length_c   1.000
_cell.angle_alpha   90.00
_cell.angle_beta   90.00
_cell.angle_gamma   90.00
#
_symmetry.space_group_name_H-M   'P 1'
#
loop_
_entity.id
_entity.type
_entity.pdbx_description
1 polymer ?
#
loop_
_entity_poly.entity_id
_entity_poly.type
_entity_poly.pdbx_seq_one_letter_code
_entity_poly.pdbx_strand_id
1 'polypeptide(L)'
;MTMNLIHSSAETSPDETLSFRETIRTRRSVRGFLDNPVPLSIIREVLEDAQYAPSNCNTQPWNTHIVRGEKLRQLSRILHVKNDAGEFTPDFTFDQNDYYGEYRKRNDALGKAYYEAMNVMREDKEGRHRVGAMNYSFFNAPQVAFLFMPSFGDNVRVAGDIGMYGQTFLLSLAARGLGGIPQTSLGFFAQTIREFLGVPDELKLLFGISFGYPDEAAPGNRFRMDRVPVDTSVTLHD
;
A
#
# COMPACT_ATOMS: atom_id res chain seq x y z
N MET A 1 -2.06 51.96 4.43
CA MET A 1 -2.14 51.09 5.62
C MET A 1 -2.20 49.67 5.13
N THR A 2 -1.03 49.06 4.99
CA THR A 2 -0.84 47.74 4.36
C THR A 2 -0.76 46.73 5.48
N MET A 3 -1.73 45.83 5.54
CA MET A 3 -1.81 44.78 6.57
C MET A 3 -1.03 43.56 6.09
N ASN A 4 0.15 43.33 6.68
CA ASN A 4 0.95 42.09 6.47
C ASN A 4 0.28 40.92 7.19
N LEU A 5 -0.22 39.98 6.43
CA LEU A 5 -0.59 38.65 6.94
C LEU A 5 0.68 37.80 7.03
N ILE A 6 1.17 37.64 8.25
CA ILE A 6 2.24 36.71 8.59
C ILE A 6 1.59 35.30 8.58
N HIS A 7 1.95 34.49 7.59
CA HIS A 7 1.68 33.04 7.65
C HIS A 7 2.69 32.46 8.65
N SER A 8 2.20 32.14 9.83
CA SER A 8 2.90 31.31 10.81
C SER A 8 2.92 29.87 10.28
N SER A 9 4.05 29.44 9.76
CA SER A 9 4.37 28.02 9.60
C SER A 9 4.54 27.45 11.00
N ALA A 10 3.55 26.72 11.49
CA ALA A 10 3.67 25.92 12.70
C ALA A 10 4.71 24.83 12.43
N GLU A 11 5.91 24.99 12.97
CA GLU A 11 6.87 23.91 13.15
C GLU A 11 6.24 22.92 14.15
N THR A 12 5.75 21.80 13.66
CA THR A 12 5.32 20.68 14.52
C THR A 12 6.57 20.12 15.21
N SER A 13 6.55 20.15 16.54
CA SER A 13 7.59 19.51 17.35
C SER A 13 7.64 17.99 17.06
N PRO A 14 8.82 17.33 17.18
CA PRO A 14 8.97 15.91 16.86
C PRO A 14 8.15 14.91 17.71
N ASP A 15 7.37 15.40 18.66
CA ASP A 15 6.70 14.61 19.71
C ASP A 15 5.16 14.62 19.65
N GLU A 16 4.54 15.26 18.65
CA GLU A 16 3.09 15.21 18.48
C GLU A 16 2.67 14.02 17.61
N THR A 17 2.40 12.89 18.26
CA THR A 17 1.71 11.76 17.60
C THR A 17 0.27 12.15 17.30
N LEU A 18 -0.17 11.91 16.05
CA LEU A 18 -1.55 12.14 15.63
C LEU A 18 -2.54 11.37 16.54
N SER A 19 -3.65 11.98 16.90
CA SER A 19 -4.74 11.25 17.55
C SER A 19 -5.22 10.10 16.65
N PHE A 20 -5.83 9.07 17.25
CA PHE A 20 -6.38 7.93 16.52
C PHE A 20 -7.32 8.36 15.38
N ARG A 21 -8.18 9.36 15.64
CA ARG A 21 -9.11 9.88 14.63
C ARG A 21 -8.40 10.57 13.48
N GLU A 22 -7.38 11.35 13.75
CA GLU A 22 -6.56 12.01 12.74
C GLU A 22 -5.78 11.00 11.93
N THR A 23 -5.16 10.03 12.57
CA THR A 23 -4.43 8.94 11.92
C THR A 23 -5.30 8.20 10.90
N ILE A 24 -6.53 7.80 11.28
CA ILE A 24 -7.46 7.13 10.35
C ILE A 24 -7.81 8.02 9.15
N ARG A 25 -8.02 9.32 9.36
CA ARG A 25 -8.50 10.25 8.34
C ARG A 25 -7.39 10.77 7.42
N THR A 26 -6.18 10.89 7.92
CA THR A 26 -5.02 11.34 7.16
C THR A 26 -4.37 10.21 6.37
N ARG A 27 -4.43 8.96 6.88
CA ARG A 27 -3.89 7.79 6.18
C ARG A 27 -4.44 7.71 4.75
N ARG A 28 -3.54 7.62 3.79
CA ARG A 28 -3.82 7.45 2.35
C ARG A 28 -2.83 6.48 1.71
N SER A 29 -3.13 6.00 0.51
CA SER A 29 -2.15 5.30 -0.33
C SER A 29 -1.18 6.32 -0.92
N VAL A 30 0.09 6.24 -0.53
CA VAL A 30 1.18 7.13 -0.97
C VAL A 30 1.84 6.52 -2.20
N ARG A 31 1.94 7.29 -3.30
CA ARG A 31 2.45 6.85 -4.61
C ARG A 31 3.65 7.68 -5.06
N GLY A 32 4.54 7.95 -4.14
CA GLY A 32 5.81 8.65 -4.32
C GLY A 32 6.46 8.84 -2.97
N PHE A 33 7.69 8.38 -2.82
CA PHE A 33 8.42 8.41 -1.55
C PHE A 33 9.77 9.09 -1.74
N LEU A 34 10.26 9.70 -0.67
CA LEU A 34 11.64 10.17 -0.58
C LEU A 34 12.58 8.97 -0.43
N ASP A 35 13.83 9.12 -0.90
CA ASP A 35 14.85 8.05 -0.84
C ASP A 35 15.48 7.90 0.58
N ASN A 36 14.88 8.51 1.57
CA ASN A 36 15.36 8.43 2.96
C ASN A 36 14.89 7.11 3.59
N PRO A 37 15.79 6.21 3.97
CA PRO A 37 15.39 4.96 4.60
C PRO A 37 14.79 5.19 5.99
N VAL A 38 13.70 4.49 6.28
CA VAL A 38 13.13 4.49 7.63
C VAL A 38 14.08 3.75 8.57
N PRO A 39 14.42 4.30 9.75
CA PRO A 39 15.25 3.62 10.75
C PRO A 39 14.67 2.26 11.15
N LEU A 40 15.54 1.28 11.39
CA LEU A 40 15.12 -0.06 11.80
C LEU A 40 14.36 -0.08 13.13
N SER A 41 14.66 0.84 14.05
CA SER A 41 13.92 1.00 15.30
C SER A 41 12.46 1.35 15.04
N ILE A 42 12.19 2.31 14.15
CA ILE A 42 10.83 2.71 13.77
C ILE A 42 10.11 1.58 13.04
N ILE A 43 10.80 0.88 12.12
CA ILE A 43 10.21 -0.29 11.45
C ILE A 43 9.81 -1.35 12.48
N ARG A 44 10.64 -1.58 13.50
CA ARG A 44 10.36 -2.54 14.56
C ARG A 44 9.13 -2.14 15.37
N GLU A 45 9.03 -0.87 15.78
CA GLU A 45 7.84 -0.35 16.48
C GLU A 45 6.57 -0.52 15.66
N VAL A 46 6.62 -0.21 14.35
CA VAL A 46 5.49 -0.41 13.43
C VAL A 46 5.07 -1.88 13.35
N LEU A 47 6.03 -2.79 13.31
CA LEU A 47 5.77 -4.24 13.31
C LEU A 47 5.21 -4.71 14.66
N GLU A 48 5.72 -4.20 15.77
CA GLU A 48 5.21 -4.50 17.12
C GLU A 48 3.74 -4.03 17.26
N ASP A 49 3.40 -2.83 16.80
CA ASP A 49 2.00 -2.36 16.75
C ASP A 49 1.13 -3.27 15.89
N ALA A 50 1.62 -3.70 14.72
CA ALA A 50 0.88 -4.56 13.81
C ALA A 50 0.57 -5.94 14.42
N GLN A 51 1.42 -6.47 15.33
CA GLN A 51 1.18 -7.73 16.05
C GLN A 51 -0.09 -7.70 16.93
N TYR A 52 -0.57 -6.50 17.31
CA TYR A 52 -1.81 -6.36 18.07
C TYR A 52 -3.07 -6.44 17.20
N ALA A 53 -2.95 -6.69 15.91
CA ALA A 53 -4.11 -6.96 15.05
C ALA A 53 -4.83 -8.23 15.55
N PRO A 54 -6.18 -8.23 15.59
CA PRO A 54 -6.93 -9.44 15.92
C PRO A 54 -6.82 -10.46 14.77
N SER A 55 -6.95 -11.74 15.10
CA SER A 55 -7.05 -12.82 14.11
C SER A 55 -8.06 -13.88 14.54
N ASN A 56 -8.61 -14.60 13.58
CA ASN A 56 -9.54 -15.70 13.86
C ASN A 56 -8.86 -16.75 14.78
N CYS A 57 -9.51 -17.04 15.91
CA CYS A 57 -8.98 -17.95 16.96
C CYS A 57 -7.54 -17.63 17.42
N ASN A 58 -7.13 -16.37 17.31
CA ASN A 58 -5.78 -15.90 17.66
C ASN A 58 -4.65 -16.65 16.92
N THR A 59 -4.89 -17.05 15.68
CA THR A 59 -3.93 -17.83 14.88
C THR A 59 -2.74 -17.03 14.40
N GLN A 60 -2.84 -15.70 14.31
CA GLN A 60 -1.76 -14.77 13.95
C GLN A 60 -1.01 -15.23 12.69
N PRO A 61 -1.71 -15.42 11.55
CA PRO A 61 -1.18 -16.15 10.40
C PRO A 61 -0.25 -15.32 9.50
N TRP A 62 0.05 -14.10 9.87
CA TRP A 62 0.90 -13.22 9.08
C TRP A 62 2.37 -13.63 9.14
N ASN A 63 2.99 -13.65 7.98
CA ASN A 63 4.41 -13.85 7.80
C ASN A 63 4.93 -12.69 6.96
N THR A 64 5.64 -11.75 7.60
CA THR A 64 5.99 -10.47 7.00
C THR A 64 7.48 -10.41 6.69
N HIS A 65 7.81 -10.18 5.41
CA HIS A 65 9.19 -10.00 4.95
C HIS A 65 9.45 -8.54 4.58
N ILE A 66 10.35 -7.89 5.32
CA ILE A 66 10.79 -6.51 5.00
C ILE A 66 11.99 -6.58 4.07
N VAL A 67 11.87 -5.96 2.90
CA VAL A 67 12.94 -5.87 1.90
C VAL A 67 13.35 -4.42 1.72
N ARG A 68 14.66 -4.15 1.67
CA ARG A 68 15.24 -2.81 1.59
C ARG A 68 16.61 -2.80 0.91
N GLY A 69 17.08 -1.59 0.58
CA GLY A 69 18.44 -1.40 0.07
C GLY A 69 18.69 -2.10 -1.27
N GLU A 70 19.88 -2.66 -1.46
CA GLU A 70 20.26 -3.28 -2.73
C GLU A 70 19.37 -4.49 -3.09
N LYS A 71 18.94 -5.27 -2.09
CA LYS A 71 18.04 -6.40 -2.33
C LYS A 71 16.70 -5.94 -2.92
N LEU A 72 16.18 -4.78 -2.48
CA LEU A 72 14.97 -4.20 -3.05
C LEU A 72 15.17 -3.72 -4.49
N ARG A 73 16.30 -3.07 -4.78
CA ARG A 73 16.65 -2.64 -6.15
C ARG A 73 16.81 -3.82 -7.11
N GLN A 74 17.42 -4.92 -6.65
CA GLN A 74 17.53 -6.16 -7.44
C GLN A 74 16.15 -6.73 -7.74
N LEU A 75 15.28 -6.84 -6.74
CA LEU A 75 13.92 -7.32 -6.94
C LEU A 75 13.15 -6.43 -7.92
N SER A 76 13.23 -5.10 -7.79
CA SER A 76 12.62 -4.16 -8.74
C SER A 76 13.00 -4.47 -10.18
N ARG A 77 14.30 -4.63 -10.47
CA ARG A 77 14.79 -4.97 -11.83
C ARG A 77 14.17 -6.28 -12.35
N ILE A 78 14.10 -7.30 -11.51
CA ILE A 78 13.51 -8.60 -11.87
C ILE A 78 12.01 -8.43 -12.20
N LEU A 79 11.28 -7.70 -11.35
CA LEU A 79 9.83 -7.50 -11.55
C LEU A 79 9.53 -6.70 -12.81
N HIS A 80 10.33 -5.69 -13.15
CA HIS A 80 10.19 -4.95 -14.42
C HIS A 80 10.39 -5.86 -15.63
N VAL A 81 11.46 -6.66 -15.66
CA VAL A 81 11.73 -7.59 -16.75
C VAL A 81 10.57 -8.58 -16.92
N LYS A 82 10.08 -9.16 -15.84
CA LYS A 82 8.95 -10.09 -15.89
C LYS A 82 7.63 -9.43 -16.28
N ASN A 83 7.39 -8.20 -15.82
CA ASN A 83 6.21 -7.43 -16.23
C ASN A 83 6.22 -7.16 -17.74
N ASP A 84 7.35 -6.73 -18.29
CA ASP A 84 7.48 -6.43 -19.72
C ASP A 84 7.36 -7.69 -20.58
N ALA A 85 7.76 -8.85 -20.04
CA ALA A 85 7.60 -10.16 -20.69
C ALA A 85 6.19 -10.76 -20.48
N GLY A 86 5.35 -10.19 -19.61
CA GLY A 86 4.03 -10.75 -19.25
C GLY A 86 4.09 -12.06 -18.45
N GLU A 87 5.19 -12.29 -17.74
CA GLU A 87 5.44 -13.51 -16.96
C GLU A 87 4.86 -13.42 -15.55
N PHE A 88 3.54 -13.50 -15.44
CA PHE A 88 2.83 -13.44 -14.16
C PHE A 88 2.71 -14.83 -13.52
N THR A 89 2.96 -14.91 -12.22
CA THR A 89 2.93 -16.15 -11.42
C THR A 89 2.23 -15.91 -10.07
N PRO A 90 0.95 -15.51 -10.08
CA PRO A 90 0.22 -15.17 -8.86
C PRO A 90 -0.14 -16.41 -8.03
N ASP A 91 -0.22 -16.24 -6.71
CA ASP A 91 -0.80 -17.24 -5.80
C ASP A 91 -2.35 -17.14 -5.76
N PHE A 92 -2.89 -15.95 -6.00
CA PHE A 92 -4.33 -15.67 -6.00
C PHE A 92 -4.71 -14.93 -7.28
N THR A 93 -5.86 -15.28 -7.83
CA THR A 93 -6.41 -14.61 -9.01
C THR A 93 -6.95 -13.22 -8.64
N PHE A 94 -6.74 -12.26 -9.54
CA PHE A 94 -7.32 -10.94 -9.46
C PHE A 94 -7.60 -10.40 -10.86
N ASP A 95 -8.89 -10.11 -11.14
CA ASP A 95 -9.30 -9.42 -12.37
C ASP A 95 -10.17 -8.21 -12.00
N GLN A 96 -9.74 -7.02 -12.45
CA GLN A 96 -10.53 -5.80 -12.27
C GLN A 96 -11.89 -5.86 -12.99
N ASN A 97 -12.06 -6.72 -13.99
CA ASN A 97 -13.30 -6.91 -14.70
C ASN A 97 -14.39 -7.59 -13.86
N ASP A 98 -14.02 -8.24 -12.76
CA ASP A 98 -14.96 -8.83 -11.80
C ASP A 98 -15.74 -7.76 -11.02
N TYR A 99 -15.25 -6.51 -10.98
CA TYR A 99 -15.98 -5.42 -10.35
C TYR A 99 -17.20 -5.04 -11.19
N TYR A 100 -18.36 -4.90 -10.55
CA TYR A 100 -19.64 -4.52 -11.18
C TYR A 100 -20.34 -3.37 -10.43
N GLY A 101 -21.35 -2.79 -11.03
CA GLY A 101 -22.20 -1.76 -10.42
C GLY A 101 -21.40 -0.59 -9.84
N GLU A 102 -21.70 -0.21 -8.62
CA GLU A 102 -21.04 0.89 -7.91
C GLU A 102 -19.57 0.59 -7.57
N TYR A 103 -19.19 -0.67 -7.42
CA TYR A 103 -17.78 -1.06 -7.23
C TYR A 103 -16.95 -0.73 -8.46
N ARG A 104 -17.48 -1.05 -9.66
CA ARG A 104 -16.84 -0.69 -10.93
C ARG A 104 -16.72 0.81 -11.12
N LYS A 105 -17.78 1.57 -10.85
CA LYS A 105 -17.75 3.04 -10.95
C LYS A 105 -16.67 3.65 -10.06
N ARG A 106 -16.52 3.17 -8.83
CA ARG A 106 -15.47 3.65 -7.90
C ARG A 106 -14.07 3.28 -8.37
N ASN A 107 -13.88 2.08 -8.91
CA ASN A 107 -12.60 1.68 -9.50
C ASN A 107 -12.24 2.58 -10.69
N ASP A 108 -13.17 2.83 -11.59
CA ASP A 108 -12.96 3.68 -12.76
C ASP A 108 -12.69 5.14 -12.38
N ALA A 109 -13.39 5.66 -11.36
CA ALA A 109 -13.15 7.00 -10.82
C ALA A 109 -11.75 7.15 -10.22
N LEU A 110 -11.28 6.14 -9.46
CA LEU A 110 -9.91 6.10 -8.93
C LEU A 110 -8.88 6.10 -10.07
N GLY A 111 -9.09 5.24 -11.07
CA GLY A 111 -8.19 5.16 -12.23
C GLY A 111 -8.09 6.48 -12.96
N LYS A 112 -9.25 7.13 -13.23
CA LYS A 112 -9.31 8.44 -13.86
C LYS A 112 -8.54 9.49 -13.08
N ALA A 113 -8.83 9.66 -11.78
CA ALA A 113 -8.17 10.67 -10.92
C ALA A 113 -6.65 10.43 -10.84
N TYR A 114 -6.21 9.17 -10.80
CA TYR A 114 -4.80 8.84 -10.75
C TYR A 114 -4.07 9.19 -12.05
N TYR A 115 -4.60 8.79 -13.22
CA TYR A 115 -3.99 9.12 -14.50
C TYR A 115 -4.00 10.61 -14.79
N GLU A 116 -5.05 11.33 -14.42
CA GLU A 116 -5.10 12.79 -14.49
C GLU A 116 -4.01 13.44 -13.63
N ALA A 117 -3.82 12.98 -12.39
CA ALA A 117 -2.76 13.47 -11.52
C ALA A 117 -1.35 13.19 -12.08
N MET A 118 -1.19 12.06 -12.80
CA MET A 118 0.06 11.68 -13.47
C MET A 118 0.24 12.35 -14.84
N ASN A 119 -0.72 13.19 -15.27
CA ASN A 119 -0.75 13.83 -16.60
C ASN A 119 -0.65 12.81 -17.76
N VAL A 120 -1.40 11.70 -17.65
CA VAL A 120 -1.45 10.63 -18.64
C VAL A 120 -2.85 10.54 -19.21
N MET A 121 -2.97 10.75 -20.51
CA MET A 121 -4.25 10.68 -21.24
C MET A 121 -4.73 9.23 -21.40
N ARG A 122 -6.05 9.06 -21.63
CA ARG A 122 -6.66 7.73 -21.78
C ARG A 122 -6.07 6.95 -22.96
N GLU A 123 -5.74 7.64 -24.02
CA GLU A 123 -5.22 7.10 -25.29
C GLU A 123 -3.71 6.83 -25.22
N ASP A 124 -2.99 7.42 -24.25
CA ASP A 124 -1.55 7.21 -24.06
C ASP A 124 -1.28 5.85 -23.41
N LYS A 125 -1.25 4.81 -24.23
CA LYS A 125 -1.01 3.43 -23.77
C LYS A 125 0.37 3.28 -23.14
N GLU A 126 1.38 3.95 -23.68
CA GLU A 126 2.75 3.88 -23.19
C GLU A 126 2.88 4.59 -21.83
N GLY A 127 2.29 5.78 -21.68
CA GLY A 127 2.21 6.48 -20.40
C GLY A 127 1.49 5.68 -19.34
N ARG A 128 0.38 5.03 -19.70
CA ARG A 128 -0.36 4.13 -18.79
C ARG A 128 0.47 2.91 -18.38
N HIS A 129 1.22 2.32 -19.31
CA HIS A 129 2.15 1.22 -19.00
C HIS A 129 3.24 1.68 -18.03
N ARG A 130 3.89 2.83 -18.29
CA ARG A 130 4.88 3.43 -17.39
C ARG A 130 4.33 3.67 -15.98
N VAL A 131 3.14 4.26 -15.88
CA VAL A 131 2.48 4.52 -14.59
C VAL A 131 2.12 3.22 -13.87
N GLY A 132 1.64 2.21 -14.59
CA GLY A 132 1.38 0.88 -14.04
C GLY A 132 2.65 0.22 -13.50
N ALA A 133 3.75 0.33 -14.24
CA ALA A 133 5.06 -0.23 -13.88
C ALA A 133 5.69 0.43 -12.63
N MET A 134 5.23 1.62 -12.21
CA MET A 134 5.67 2.24 -10.94
C MET A 134 5.39 1.36 -9.71
N ASN A 135 4.42 0.45 -9.79
CA ASN A 135 4.20 -0.56 -8.75
C ASN A 135 5.45 -1.42 -8.51
N TYR A 136 6.20 -1.72 -9.55
CA TYR A 136 7.37 -2.60 -9.51
C TYR A 136 8.68 -1.85 -9.20
N SER A 137 8.64 -0.51 -9.27
CA SER A 137 9.63 0.38 -8.64
C SER A 137 9.22 0.76 -7.22
N PHE A 138 8.16 0.13 -6.68
CA PHE A 138 7.65 0.37 -5.34
C PHE A 138 7.31 1.85 -5.07
N PHE A 139 6.98 2.62 -6.12
CA PHE A 139 6.80 4.08 -6.08
C PHE A 139 8.00 4.84 -5.50
N ASN A 140 9.22 4.32 -5.68
CA ASN A 140 10.49 4.78 -5.08
C ASN A 140 10.57 4.64 -3.55
N ALA A 141 9.71 3.82 -2.94
CA ALA A 141 9.81 3.55 -1.51
C ALA A 141 11.14 2.84 -1.19
N PRO A 142 11.84 3.26 -0.13
CA PRO A 142 13.10 2.63 0.29
C PRO A 142 12.90 1.26 0.95
N GLN A 143 11.65 0.91 1.31
CA GLN A 143 11.30 -0.37 1.92
C GLN A 143 9.94 -0.88 1.42
N VAL A 144 9.82 -2.23 1.43
CA VAL A 144 8.57 -2.95 1.16
C VAL A 144 8.39 -4.05 2.20
N ALA A 145 7.17 -4.16 2.72
CA ALA A 145 6.71 -5.31 3.50
C ALA A 145 5.92 -6.24 2.58
N PHE A 146 6.37 -7.48 2.37
CA PHE A 146 5.60 -8.51 1.69
C PHE A 146 4.83 -9.32 2.73
N LEU A 147 3.51 -9.40 2.58
CA LEU A 147 2.62 -10.09 3.52
C LEU A 147 2.27 -11.47 2.96
N PHE A 148 2.93 -12.48 3.50
CA PHE A 148 2.66 -13.88 3.21
C PHE A 148 1.71 -14.46 4.25
N MET A 149 1.00 -15.52 3.86
CA MET A 149 0.07 -16.25 4.69
C MET A 149 0.14 -17.76 4.41
N PRO A 150 -0.09 -18.62 5.40
CA PRO A 150 -0.37 -20.04 5.16
C PRO A 150 -1.72 -20.20 4.46
N SER A 151 -1.92 -21.32 3.79
CA SER A 151 -3.18 -21.64 3.10
C SER A 151 -4.03 -22.58 3.96
N PHE A 152 -5.19 -22.10 4.43
CA PHE A 152 -6.14 -22.86 5.24
C PHE A 152 -7.56 -22.79 4.63
N GLY A 153 -8.15 -23.94 4.34
CA GLY A 153 -9.50 -24.04 3.79
C GLY A 153 -9.65 -23.23 2.48
N ASP A 154 -10.63 -22.34 2.45
CA ASP A 154 -10.86 -21.42 1.31
C ASP A 154 -10.04 -20.11 1.36
N ASN A 155 -9.16 -19.96 2.33
CA ASN A 155 -8.32 -18.79 2.61
C ASN A 155 -9.07 -17.53 3.03
N VAL A 156 -10.39 -17.48 3.04
CA VAL A 156 -11.18 -16.26 3.33
C VAL A 156 -10.86 -15.68 4.71
N ARG A 157 -10.80 -16.55 5.74
CA ARG A 157 -10.49 -16.14 7.12
C ARG A 157 -9.06 -15.60 7.23
N VAL A 158 -8.11 -16.33 6.68
CA VAL A 158 -6.69 -15.97 6.71
C VAL A 158 -6.45 -14.65 5.99
N ALA A 159 -7.02 -14.47 4.81
CA ALA A 159 -6.92 -13.22 4.06
C ALA A 159 -7.53 -12.04 4.84
N GLY A 160 -8.65 -12.26 5.57
CA GLY A 160 -9.23 -11.28 6.48
C GLY A 160 -8.26 -10.87 7.60
N ASP A 161 -7.61 -11.84 8.23
CA ASP A 161 -6.62 -11.62 9.29
C ASP A 161 -5.41 -10.81 8.77
N ILE A 162 -4.89 -11.18 7.59
CA ILE A 162 -3.80 -10.42 6.93
C ILE A 162 -4.23 -8.98 6.59
N GLY A 163 -5.50 -8.80 6.19
CA GLY A 163 -6.06 -7.46 5.94
C GLY A 163 -6.09 -6.59 7.21
N MET A 164 -6.49 -7.17 8.36
CA MET A 164 -6.47 -6.49 9.67
C MET A 164 -5.05 -6.14 10.11
N TYR A 165 -4.11 -7.06 9.97
CA TYR A 165 -2.68 -6.82 10.20
C TYR A 165 -2.14 -5.70 9.30
N GLY A 166 -2.37 -5.77 8.00
CA GLY A 166 -1.93 -4.77 7.04
C GLY A 166 -2.53 -3.39 7.32
N GLN A 167 -3.80 -3.30 7.74
CA GLN A 167 -4.40 -2.03 8.14
C GLN A 167 -3.76 -1.46 9.42
N THR A 168 -3.49 -2.31 10.43
CA THR A 168 -2.81 -1.88 11.67
C THR A 168 -1.41 -1.36 11.35
N PHE A 169 -0.65 -2.08 10.50
CA PHE A 169 0.65 -1.65 10.00
C PHE A 169 0.58 -0.26 9.32
N LEU A 170 -0.40 -0.05 8.44
CA LEU A 170 -0.58 1.23 7.73
C LEU A 170 -0.98 2.38 8.68
N LEU A 171 -1.75 2.12 9.71
CA LEU A 171 -2.11 3.12 10.72
C LEU A 171 -0.91 3.48 11.59
N SER A 172 -0.12 2.49 11.99
CA SER A 172 1.12 2.69 12.74
C SER A 172 2.14 3.54 11.97
N LEU A 173 2.29 3.31 10.65
CA LEU A 173 3.08 4.19 9.77
C LEU A 173 2.54 5.62 9.79
N ALA A 174 1.23 5.78 9.58
CA ALA A 174 0.59 7.10 9.49
C ALA A 174 0.69 7.89 10.79
N ALA A 175 0.57 7.25 11.95
CA ALA A 175 0.75 7.88 13.26
C ALA A 175 2.15 8.46 13.47
N ARG A 176 3.15 7.95 12.72
CA ARG A 176 4.55 8.38 12.76
C ARG A 176 4.94 9.29 11.57
N GLY A 177 3.96 9.86 10.86
CA GLY A 177 4.22 10.70 9.68
C GLY A 177 4.76 9.95 8.47
N LEU A 178 4.74 8.62 8.49
CA LEU A 178 5.14 7.78 7.35
C LEU A 178 3.95 7.47 6.45
N GLY A 179 4.25 7.19 5.18
CA GLY A 179 3.26 6.74 4.21
C GLY A 179 3.41 5.26 3.89
N GLY A 180 2.31 4.67 3.44
CA GLY A 180 2.31 3.32 2.89
C GLY A 180 1.27 3.15 1.79
N ILE A 181 1.50 2.17 0.92
CA ILE A 181 0.54 1.77 -0.12
C ILE A 181 0.44 0.25 -0.19
N PRO A 182 -0.74 -0.34 0.08
CA PRO A 182 -0.97 -1.76 -0.18
C PRO A 182 -1.09 -1.98 -1.70
N GLN A 183 -0.36 -2.98 -2.21
CA GLN A 183 -0.21 -3.25 -3.64
C GLN A 183 -0.54 -4.72 -3.96
N THR A 184 -1.75 -4.96 -4.47
CA THR A 184 -2.13 -6.26 -5.03
C THR A 184 -1.25 -6.63 -6.23
N SER A 185 -0.77 -5.63 -7.00
CA SER A 185 0.08 -5.83 -8.17
C SER A 185 1.37 -6.60 -7.86
N LEU A 186 1.90 -6.54 -6.65
CA LEU A 186 3.06 -7.32 -6.23
C LEU A 186 2.72 -8.81 -6.12
N GLY A 187 1.47 -9.16 -5.81
CA GLY A 187 0.98 -10.52 -5.79
C GLY A 187 0.96 -11.20 -7.16
N PHE A 188 0.98 -10.43 -8.27
CA PHE A 188 1.11 -11.01 -9.61
C PHE A 188 2.43 -11.73 -9.85
N PHE A 189 3.45 -11.47 -9.03
CA PHE A 189 4.76 -12.10 -9.10
C PHE A 189 5.06 -12.92 -7.84
N ALA A 190 4.04 -13.52 -7.23
CA ALA A 190 4.16 -14.21 -5.94
C ALA A 190 5.25 -15.27 -5.93
N GLN A 191 5.31 -16.14 -6.94
CA GLN A 191 6.37 -17.16 -7.04
C GLN A 191 7.75 -16.53 -7.19
N THR A 192 7.90 -15.54 -8.09
CA THR A 192 9.17 -14.83 -8.30
C THR A 192 9.69 -14.20 -7.01
N ILE A 193 8.79 -13.53 -6.25
CA ILE A 193 9.15 -12.88 -4.98
C ILE A 193 9.52 -13.91 -3.93
N ARG A 194 8.77 -15.01 -3.85
CA ARG A 194 9.01 -16.11 -2.92
C ARG A 194 10.39 -16.75 -3.16
N GLU A 195 10.69 -17.10 -4.41
CA GLU A 195 11.99 -17.66 -4.81
C GLU A 195 13.15 -16.69 -4.51
N PHE A 196 12.99 -15.40 -4.86
CA PHE A 196 14.00 -14.38 -4.60
C PHE A 196 14.29 -14.17 -3.12
N LEU A 197 13.27 -14.29 -2.26
CA LEU A 197 13.39 -14.10 -0.81
C LEU A 197 13.75 -15.39 -0.06
N GLY A 198 13.65 -16.57 -0.70
CA GLY A 198 13.81 -17.87 -0.05
C GLY A 198 12.67 -18.20 0.90
N VAL A 199 11.44 -17.76 0.57
CA VAL A 199 10.25 -18.06 1.35
C VAL A 199 9.71 -19.44 0.95
N PRO A 200 9.32 -20.29 1.90
CA PRO A 200 8.75 -21.62 1.61
C PRO A 200 7.48 -21.56 0.77
N ASP A 201 7.26 -22.58 -0.07
CA ASP A 201 6.15 -22.64 -1.04
C ASP A 201 4.75 -22.74 -0.39
N GLU A 202 4.67 -23.22 0.84
CA GLU A 202 3.44 -23.25 1.62
C GLU A 202 2.93 -21.87 2.04
N LEU A 203 3.79 -20.85 2.02
CA LEU A 203 3.42 -19.46 2.29
C LEU A 203 3.05 -18.75 0.98
N LYS A 204 1.84 -18.23 0.93
CA LYS A 204 1.26 -17.55 -0.23
C LYS A 204 1.32 -16.04 -0.06
N LEU A 205 1.75 -15.32 -1.09
CA LEU A 205 1.82 -13.86 -1.08
C LEU A 205 0.43 -13.27 -1.35
N LEU A 206 -0.14 -12.56 -0.37
CA LEU A 206 -1.42 -11.89 -0.56
C LEU A 206 -1.24 -10.51 -1.21
N PHE A 207 -0.39 -9.66 -0.65
CA PHE A 207 -0.01 -8.35 -1.21
C PHE A 207 1.28 -7.84 -0.56
N GLY A 208 1.82 -6.75 -1.11
CA GLY A 208 2.92 -6.01 -0.48
C GLY A 208 2.48 -4.63 -0.03
N ILE A 209 3.26 -4.01 0.86
CA ILE A 209 3.10 -2.62 1.29
C ILE A 209 4.44 -1.91 1.08
N SER A 210 4.50 -1.03 0.06
CA SER A 210 5.63 -0.10 -0.07
C SER A 210 5.46 1.04 0.92
N PHE A 211 6.53 1.43 1.62
CA PHE A 211 6.44 2.44 2.67
C PHE A 211 7.72 3.25 2.85
N GLY A 212 7.58 4.44 3.42
CA GLY A 212 8.66 5.39 3.67
C GLY A 212 8.12 6.79 3.97
N TYR A 213 8.98 7.80 3.87
CA TYR A 213 8.57 9.20 3.98
C TYR A 213 7.86 9.63 2.69
N PRO A 214 6.62 10.18 2.77
CA PRO A 214 5.93 10.66 1.59
C PRO A 214 6.69 11.78 0.88
N ASP A 215 6.78 11.72 -0.45
CA ASP A 215 7.15 12.87 -1.27
C ASP A 215 5.88 13.65 -1.63
N GLU A 216 5.63 14.75 -0.94
CA GLU A 216 4.45 15.59 -1.17
C GLU A 216 4.46 16.27 -2.55
N ALA A 217 5.62 16.38 -3.20
CA ALA A 217 5.75 16.90 -4.56
C ALA A 217 5.37 15.88 -5.63
N ALA A 218 5.39 14.59 -5.32
CA ALA A 218 5.09 13.53 -6.27
C ALA A 218 3.67 13.64 -6.83
N PRO A 219 3.48 13.60 -8.16
CA PRO A 219 2.16 13.76 -8.79
C PRO A 219 1.12 12.76 -8.25
N GLY A 220 1.51 11.51 -8.02
CA GLY A 220 0.64 10.45 -7.49
C GLY A 220 0.14 10.70 -6.05
N ASN A 221 0.70 11.67 -5.35
CA ASN A 221 0.29 12.07 -4.00
C ASN A 221 -0.63 13.30 -3.95
N ARG A 222 -0.87 13.95 -5.10
CA ARG A 222 -1.64 15.22 -5.16
C ARG A 222 -3.14 15.06 -5.12
N PHE A 223 -3.69 13.85 -5.33
CA PHE A 223 -5.12 13.60 -5.32
C PHE A 223 -5.55 12.79 -4.10
N ARG A 224 -6.81 12.94 -3.73
CA ARG A 224 -7.47 12.15 -2.69
C ARG A 224 -8.80 11.64 -3.21
N MET A 225 -9.17 10.44 -2.77
CA MET A 225 -10.49 9.87 -3.06
C MET A 225 -11.34 9.91 -1.80
N ASP A 226 -12.57 10.35 -1.96
CA ASP A 226 -13.56 10.34 -0.90
C ASP A 226 -13.99 8.92 -0.52
N ARG A 227 -14.74 8.82 0.55
CA ARG A 227 -15.42 7.60 0.99
C ARG A 227 -16.91 7.76 0.82
N VAL A 228 -17.59 6.65 0.53
CA VAL A 228 -19.06 6.65 0.49
C VAL A 228 -19.62 7.02 1.86
N PRO A 229 -20.79 7.72 1.93
CA PRO A 229 -21.48 7.98 3.18
C PRO A 229 -21.81 6.68 3.93
N VAL A 230 -21.84 6.76 5.27
CA VAL A 230 -22.11 5.58 6.13
C VAL A 230 -23.43 4.91 5.74
N ASP A 231 -24.47 5.68 5.49
CA ASP A 231 -25.81 5.18 5.15
C ASP A 231 -25.88 4.40 3.82
N THR A 232 -24.80 4.47 3.00
CA THR A 232 -24.70 3.68 1.76
C THR A 232 -24.34 2.21 2.03
N SER A 233 -23.70 1.92 3.15
CA SER A 233 -23.13 0.59 3.45
C SER A 233 -23.47 0.05 4.82
N VAL A 234 -24.19 0.82 5.65
CA VAL A 234 -24.59 0.44 7.00
C VAL A 234 -26.11 0.50 7.12
N THR A 235 -26.72 -0.57 7.59
CA THR A 235 -28.13 -0.63 7.96
C THR A 235 -28.22 -0.90 9.47
N LEU A 236 -28.98 -0.08 10.18
CA LEU A 236 -29.30 -0.30 11.59
C LEU A 236 -30.59 -1.10 11.66
N HIS A 237 -30.60 -2.13 12.48
CA HIS A 237 -31.79 -2.93 12.83
C HIS A 237 -32.02 -2.77 14.33
N ASP A 238 -33.19 -2.23 14.71
CA ASP A 238 -33.62 -2.02 16.09
C ASP A 238 -34.57 -3.12 16.56
#